data_d9ab3505c4ad978453a6e64952b6807e
#
_entry.id   d9ab3505c4ad978453a6e64952b6807e
#
_cell.length_a   1.000
_cell.length_b   1.000
_cell.length_c   1.000
_cell.angle_alpha   90.00
_cell.angle_beta   90.00
_cell.angle_gamma   90.00
#
_symmetry.space_group_name_H-M   'P 1'
#
loop_
_entity.id
_entity.type
_entity.pdbx_description
1 polymer ?
#
loop_
_entity_poly.entity_id
_entity_poly.type
_entity_poly.pdbx_seq_one_letter_code
_entity_poly.pdbx_strand_id
1 'polypeptide(L)'
;WGKPITGFGDINAKILIVGLAPAAHGANRTGRVFTGDKSSDFLYKCLYKADISNKEKSEHKDDNLILKNAYITLALKCLPPKDKPTSNELKNCFNFFKNEIKLLENLKVIIALGRIAFDSCVNLFKLDKKKVLFKHGYSYQIDGNLKLKACYHPSPRNVNSKIINESKMTKIFLDTKKE
;
A
#
# COMPACT_ATOMS: atom_id res chain seq x y z
N TRP A 1 14.92 10.09 8.76
CA TRP A 1 14.38 10.88 7.67
C TRP A 1 13.42 11.94 8.21
N GLY A 2 13.76 13.20 8.09
CA GLY A 2 13.00 14.31 8.66
C GLY A 2 11.94 14.93 7.74
N LYS A 3 11.54 14.22 6.67
CA LYS A 3 10.57 14.71 5.67
C LYS A 3 9.40 13.73 5.51
N PRO A 4 8.23 14.17 5.04
CA PRO A 4 7.14 13.27 4.66
C PRO A 4 7.61 12.22 3.65
N ILE A 5 7.12 10.99 3.79
CA ILE A 5 7.43 9.89 2.87
C ILE A 5 6.48 9.98 1.67
N THR A 6 7.05 10.19 0.50
CA THR A 6 6.32 10.15 -0.77
C THR A 6 6.12 8.71 -1.22
N GLY A 7 5.22 8.52 -2.19
CA GLY A 7 5.12 7.23 -2.87
C GLY A 7 6.33 6.93 -3.76
N PHE A 8 6.37 5.71 -4.26
CA PHE A 8 7.45 5.17 -5.07
C PHE A 8 6.90 4.22 -6.13
N GLY A 9 7.45 4.26 -7.33
CA GLY A 9 7.11 3.33 -8.42
C GLY A 9 6.86 4.02 -9.76
N ASP A 10 6.10 3.35 -10.61
CA ASP A 10 5.77 3.80 -11.95
C ASP A 10 4.62 4.82 -11.89
N ILE A 11 4.85 6.03 -12.39
CA ILE A 11 3.82 7.09 -12.44
C ILE A 11 2.67 6.73 -13.41
N ASN A 12 2.90 5.87 -14.38
CA ASN A 12 1.90 5.37 -15.32
C ASN A 12 1.24 4.06 -14.84
N ALA A 13 1.42 3.69 -13.58
CA ALA A 13 0.95 2.45 -13.01
C ALA A 13 -0.57 2.25 -13.14
N LYS A 14 -0.97 1.02 -13.41
CA LYS A 14 -2.36 0.57 -13.31
C LYS A 14 -2.71 0.03 -11.91
N ILE A 15 -1.68 -0.31 -11.11
CA ILE A 15 -1.84 -0.88 -9.76
C ILE A 15 -1.28 0.10 -8.74
N LEU A 16 -2.12 0.54 -7.80
CA LEU A 16 -1.71 1.31 -6.63
C LEU A 16 -1.75 0.42 -5.39
N ILE A 17 -0.67 0.37 -4.64
CA ILE A 17 -0.60 -0.31 -3.34
C ILE A 17 -0.58 0.75 -2.24
N VAL A 18 -1.54 0.69 -1.32
CA VAL A 18 -1.69 1.68 -0.25
C VAL A 18 -1.43 1.04 1.11
N GLY A 19 -0.41 1.54 1.80
CA GLY A 19 -0.16 1.24 3.21
C GLY A 19 -0.74 2.31 4.14
N LEU A 20 -0.58 2.13 5.44
CA LEU A 20 -1.07 3.07 6.45
C LEU A 20 -0.13 4.26 6.62
N ALA A 21 1.08 4.02 7.11
CA ALA A 21 2.04 5.03 7.56
C ALA A 21 3.47 4.51 7.49
N PRO A 22 4.48 5.39 7.51
CA PRO A 22 5.88 4.98 7.65
C PRO A 22 6.11 4.30 9.00
N ALA A 23 6.90 3.22 9.03
CA ALA A 23 7.41 2.63 10.25
C ALA A 23 8.74 3.30 10.66
N ALA A 24 9.01 3.41 11.98
CA ALA A 24 10.21 4.06 12.51
C ALA A 24 11.52 3.47 11.95
N HIS A 25 11.63 2.14 11.99
CA HIS A 25 12.81 1.40 11.51
C HIS A 25 12.76 1.07 10.01
N GLY A 26 11.64 1.36 9.34
CA GLY A 26 11.42 1.16 7.91
C GLY A 26 11.54 2.45 7.11
N ALA A 27 10.43 2.90 6.54
CA ALA A 27 10.37 4.06 5.65
C ALA A 27 10.87 5.36 6.30
N ASN A 28 10.62 5.57 7.60
CA ASN A 28 11.09 6.77 8.29
C ASN A 28 12.64 6.79 8.44
N ARG A 29 13.29 5.65 8.51
CA ARG A 29 14.75 5.55 8.53
C ARG A 29 15.36 5.68 7.13
N THR A 30 14.76 5.06 6.13
CA THR A 30 15.33 4.91 4.78
C THR A 30 14.92 6.03 3.82
N GLY A 31 13.83 6.72 4.09
CA GLY A 31 13.28 7.76 3.21
C GLY A 31 12.46 7.23 2.02
N ARG A 32 12.26 5.90 1.90
CA ARG A 32 11.42 5.28 0.88
C ARG A 32 10.32 4.40 1.50
N VAL A 33 9.11 4.51 0.98
CA VAL A 33 7.95 3.72 1.40
C VAL A 33 8.24 2.21 1.36
N PHE A 34 7.78 1.47 2.35
CA PHE A 34 7.99 0.02 2.48
C PHE A 34 9.45 -0.40 2.22
N THR A 35 10.41 0.17 2.95
CA THR A 35 11.84 -0.12 2.77
C THR A 35 12.52 -0.31 4.11
N GLY A 36 13.25 -1.42 4.27
CA GLY A 36 14.16 -1.65 5.39
C GLY A 36 13.51 -2.19 6.67
N ASP A 37 12.33 -2.78 6.61
CA ASP A 37 11.69 -3.47 7.73
C ASP A 37 11.08 -4.83 7.31
N LYS A 38 10.70 -5.64 8.29
CA LYS A 38 10.17 -7.00 8.04
C LYS A 38 8.87 -7.03 7.23
N SER A 39 8.04 -5.97 7.31
CA SER A 39 6.82 -5.87 6.50
C SER A 39 7.17 -5.62 5.03
N SER A 40 8.19 -4.80 4.77
CA SER A 40 8.70 -4.56 3.43
C SER A 40 9.36 -5.81 2.83
N ASP A 41 10.15 -6.55 3.61
CA ASP A 41 10.77 -7.80 3.14
C ASP A 41 9.71 -8.79 2.66
N PHE A 42 8.65 -8.98 3.46
CA PHE A 42 7.55 -9.87 3.08
C PHE A 42 6.79 -9.36 1.86
N LEU A 43 6.47 -8.07 1.79
CA LEU A 43 5.76 -7.46 0.68
C LEU A 43 6.54 -7.62 -0.63
N TYR A 44 7.81 -7.22 -0.64
CA TYR A 44 8.64 -7.26 -1.86
C TYR A 44 8.91 -8.68 -2.33
N LYS A 45 9.05 -9.65 -1.43
CA LYS A 45 9.11 -11.06 -1.80
C LYS A 45 7.87 -11.51 -2.58
N CYS A 46 6.69 -11.07 -2.15
CA CYS A 46 5.43 -11.38 -2.84
C CYS A 46 5.31 -10.62 -4.17
N LEU A 47 5.74 -9.35 -4.23
CA LEU A 47 5.76 -8.55 -5.46
C LEU A 47 6.73 -9.12 -6.50
N TYR A 48 7.91 -9.57 -6.07
CA TYR A 48 8.88 -10.23 -6.94
C TYR A 48 8.32 -11.53 -7.53
N LYS A 49 7.71 -12.39 -6.71
CA LYS A 49 7.03 -13.62 -7.17
C LYS A 49 5.88 -13.35 -8.13
N ALA A 50 5.26 -12.18 -8.05
CA ALA A 50 4.22 -11.73 -8.99
C ALA A 50 4.79 -10.98 -10.21
N ASP A 51 6.12 -10.88 -10.36
CA ASP A 51 6.79 -10.08 -11.41
C ASP A 51 6.30 -8.62 -11.45
N ILE A 52 6.11 -8.02 -10.28
CA ILE A 52 5.80 -6.59 -10.10
C ILE A 52 7.05 -5.83 -9.65
N SER A 53 7.94 -6.48 -8.89
CA SER A 53 9.23 -5.94 -8.49
C SER A 53 10.37 -6.66 -9.18
N ASN A 54 11.45 -5.93 -9.52
CA ASN A 54 12.68 -6.52 -10.05
C ASN A 54 13.57 -7.15 -8.96
N LYS A 55 13.26 -6.93 -7.67
CA LYS A 55 14.01 -7.45 -6.52
C LYS A 55 13.09 -8.01 -5.45
N GLU A 56 13.57 -9.00 -4.70
CA GLU A 56 12.86 -9.59 -3.55
C GLU A 56 12.91 -8.72 -2.29
N LYS A 57 13.81 -7.73 -2.22
CA LYS A 57 14.02 -6.86 -1.06
C LYS A 57 14.09 -5.40 -1.45
N SER A 58 13.70 -4.56 -0.50
CA SER A 58 13.84 -3.11 -0.55
C SER A 58 14.66 -2.66 0.66
N GLU A 59 15.93 -2.34 0.44
CA GLU A 59 16.89 -2.13 1.53
C GLU A 59 17.16 -0.65 1.79
N HIS A 60 17.36 0.15 0.74
CA HIS A 60 17.56 1.60 0.81
C HIS A 60 17.05 2.28 -0.47
N LYS A 61 16.96 3.60 -0.46
CA LYS A 61 16.36 4.36 -1.57
C LYS A 61 17.11 4.26 -2.90
N ASP A 62 18.40 3.95 -2.86
CA ASP A 62 19.30 3.93 -4.04
C ASP A 62 19.70 2.49 -4.43
N ASP A 63 18.90 1.49 -4.12
CA ASP A 63 19.18 0.07 -4.35
C ASP A 63 18.78 -0.45 -5.74
N ASN A 64 18.45 0.44 -6.69
CA ASN A 64 17.98 0.10 -8.04
C ASN A 64 16.71 -0.77 -8.06
N LEU A 65 15.87 -0.65 -7.04
CA LEU A 65 14.54 -1.27 -7.02
C LEU A 65 13.63 -0.59 -8.04
N ILE A 66 12.93 -1.39 -8.83
CA ILE A 66 11.96 -0.93 -9.83
C ILE A 66 10.65 -1.68 -9.62
N LEU A 67 9.55 -0.96 -9.68
CA LEU A 67 8.21 -1.53 -9.74
C LEU A 67 7.66 -1.43 -11.17
N LYS A 68 7.18 -2.55 -11.70
CA LYS A 68 6.61 -2.65 -13.05
C LYS A 68 5.09 -2.43 -12.96
N ASN A 69 4.58 -1.40 -13.63
CA ASN A 69 3.15 -1.11 -13.68
C ASN A 69 2.47 -1.00 -12.28
N ALA A 70 3.25 -0.64 -11.28
CA ALA A 70 2.79 -0.51 -9.90
C ALA A 70 3.40 0.71 -9.21
N TYR A 71 2.63 1.33 -8.32
CA TYR A 71 3.03 2.43 -7.46
C TYR A 71 2.64 2.11 -6.02
N ILE A 72 3.50 2.44 -5.06
CA ILE A 72 3.24 2.22 -3.63
C ILE A 72 3.19 3.56 -2.91
N THR A 73 2.19 3.76 -2.07
CA THR A 73 2.07 4.96 -1.23
C THR A 73 1.50 4.64 0.16
N LEU A 74 1.37 5.68 0.98
CA LEU A 74 0.83 5.62 2.34
C LEU A 74 -0.30 6.63 2.50
N ALA A 75 -1.33 6.27 3.26
CA ALA A 75 -2.41 7.17 3.61
C ALA A 75 -1.95 8.32 4.53
N LEU A 76 -0.97 8.04 5.41
CA LEU A 76 -0.28 9.02 6.26
C LEU A 76 1.19 9.11 5.84
N LYS A 77 1.68 10.33 5.63
CA LYS A 77 3.04 10.56 5.06
C LYS A 77 4.15 10.65 6.12
N CYS A 78 3.79 10.82 7.37
CA CYS A 78 4.72 10.94 8.49
C CYS A 78 4.52 9.81 9.48
N LEU A 79 5.58 9.47 10.23
CA LEU A 79 5.50 8.50 11.31
C LEU A 79 4.55 9.00 12.41
N PRO A 80 3.47 8.28 12.71
CA PRO A 80 2.59 8.67 13.80
C PRO A 80 3.19 8.30 15.16
N PRO A 81 2.95 9.09 16.22
CA PRO A 81 3.37 8.73 17.57
C PRO A 81 2.85 7.35 17.98
N LYS A 82 3.72 6.51 18.57
CA LYS A 82 3.39 5.15 19.03
C LYS A 82 2.84 4.22 17.91
N ASP A 83 3.23 4.46 16.66
CA ASP A 83 2.83 3.69 15.47
C ASP A 83 1.30 3.61 15.25
N LYS A 84 0.53 4.49 15.87
CA LYS A 84 -0.94 4.53 15.74
C LYS A 84 -1.38 5.94 15.36
N PRO A 85 -1.87 6.15 14.12
CA PRO A 85 -2.36 7.46 13.72
C PRO A 85 -3.67 7.80 14.44
N THR A 86 -3.79 9.07 14.81
CA THR A 86 -5.05 9.67 15.24
C THR A 86 -5.91 10.03 14.02
N SER A 87 -7.20 10.23 14.23
CA SER A 87 -8.11 10.71 13.19
C SER A 87 -7.69 12.09 12.64
N ASN A 88 -7.13 12.96 13.49
CA ASN A 88 -6.65 14.28 13.08
C ASN A 88 -5.42 14.19 12.16
N GLU A 89 -4.47 13.29 12.45
CA GLU A 89 -3.30 13.08 11.61
C GLU A 89 -3.71 12.55 10.23
N LEU A 90 -4.62 11.58 10.17
CA LEU A 90 -5.16 11.08 8.90
C LEU A 90 -5.89 12.20 8.13
N LYS A 91 -6.66 13.05 8.81
CA LYS A 91 -7.36 14.20 8.20
C LYS A 91 -6.37 15.22 7.65
N ASN A 92 -5.32 15.55 8.39
CA ASN A 92 -4.30 16.50 7.96
C ASN A 92 -3.50 15.99 6.74
N CYS A 93 -3.21 14.69 6.68
CA CYS A 93 -2.54 14.08 5.54
C CYS A 93 -3.45 13.79 4.34
N PHE A 94 -4.76 13.86 4.50
CA PHE A 94 -5.73 13.45 3.49
C PHE A 94 -5.56 14.14 2.13
N ASN A 95 -5.30 15.45 2.13
CA ASN A 95 -5.11 16.20 0.89
C ASN A 95 -3.84 15.77 0.14
N PHE A 96 -2.75 15.46 0.84
CA PHE A 96 -1.53 14.95 0.23
C PHE A 96 -1.76 13.58 -0.41
N PHE A 97 -2.43 12.67 0.30
CA PHE A 97 -2.82 11.36 -0.21
C PHE A 97 -3.72 11.47 -1.44
N LYS A 98 -4.76 12.32 -1.39
CA LYS A 98 -5.68 12.58 -2.50
C LYS A 98 -4.96 13.13 -3.73
N ASN A 99 -4.08 14.12 -3.55
CA ASN A 99 -3.38 14.76 -4.66
C ASN A 99 -2.40 13.80 -5.32
N GLU A 100 -1.70 12.96 -4.55
CA GLU A 100 -0.80 11.96 -5.10
C GLU A 100 -1.55 10.92 -5.94
N ILE A 101 -2.70 10.43 -5.49
CA ILE A 101 -3.51 9.50 -6.28
C ILE A 101 -4.02 10.12 -7.60
N LYS A 102 -4.35 11.41 -7.60
CA LYS A 102 -4.79 12.11 -8.81
C LYS A 102 -3.72 12.20 -9.90
N LEU A 103 -2.44 12.10 -9.54
CA LEU A 103 -1.33 12.09 -10.51
C LEU A 103 -1.20 10.74 -11.24
N LEU A 104 -1.84 9.70 -10.74
CA LEU A 104 -1.80 8.35 -11.30
C LEU A 104 -3.02 8.12 -12.20
N GLU A 105 -2.97 8.64 -13.43
CA GLU A 105 -4.14 8.72 -14.33
C GLU A 105 -4.57 7.36 -14.91
N ASN A 106 -3.67 6.35 -14.89
CA ASN A 106 -3.92 5.04 -15.51
C ASN A 106 -4.43 3.97 -14.54
N LEU A 107 -4.74 4.34 -13.28
CA LEU A 107 -5.12 3.38 -12.26
C LEU A 107 -6.36 2.56 -12.64
N LYS A 108 -6.25 1.25 -12.44
CA LYS A 108 -7.35 0.28 -12.55
C LYS A 108 -7.67 -0.38 -11.22
N VAL A 109 -6.66 -0.65 -10.39
CA VAL A 109 -6.85 -1.31 -9.11
C VAL A 109 -6.04 -0.64 -8.01
N ILE A 110 -6.70 -0.38 -6.88
CA ILE A 110 -6.08 0.05 -5.63
C ILE A 110 -6.10 -1.14 -4.66
N ILE A 111 -4.93 -1.59 -4.22
CA ILE A 111 -4.77 -2.65 -3.21
C ILE A 111 -4.47 -2.00 -1.87
N ALA A 112 -5.41 -2.02 -0.94
CA ALA A 112 -5.22 -1.45 0.40
C ALA A 112 -4.70 -2.51 1.38
N LEU A 113 -3.53 -2.28 1.95
CA LEU A 113 -2.85 -3.16 2.89
C LEU A 113 -3.27 -2.86 4.34
N GLY A 114 -4.24 -3.62 4.85
CA GLY A 114 -4.79 -3.48 6.19
C GLY A 114 -6.02 -2.58 6.27
N ARG A 115 -6.73 -2.70 7.41
CA ARG A 115 -8.05 -2.07 7.60
C ARG A 115 -7.99 -0.54 7.50
N ILE A 116 -7.03 0.12 8.15
CA ILE A 116 -6.99 1.58 8.17
C ILE A 116 -6.63 2.16 6.80
N ALA A 117 -5.72 1.54 6.04
CA ALA A 117 -5.44 1.92 4.66
C ALA A 117 -6.66 1.76 3.77
N PHE A 118 -7.41 0.68 3.94
CA PHE A 118 -8.67 0.43 3.25
C PHE A 118 -9.73 1.50 3.57
N ASP A 119 -9.96 1.79 4.86
CA ASP A 119 -10.91 2.79 5.30
C ASP A 119 -10.52 4.21 4.80
N SER A 120 -9.21 4.49 4.66
CA SER A 120 -8.72 5.73 4.05
C SER A 120 -9.11 5.83 2.57
N CYS A 121 -9.01 4.73 1.81
CA CYS A 121 -9.48 4.67 0.43
C CYS A 121 -11.01 4.79 0.35
N VAL A 122 -11.75 4.08 1.22
CA VAL A 122 -13.22 4.19 1.30
C VAL A 122 -13.65 5.64 1.53
N ASN A 123 -12.97 6.36 2.44
CA ASN A 123 -13.24 7.78 2.69
C ASN A 123 -12.87 8.66 1.49
N LEU A 124 -11.74 8.40 0.83
CA LEU A 124 -11.27 9.17 -0.32
C LEU A 124 -12.27 9.14 -1.47
N PHE A 125 -12.80 7.97 -1.78
CA PHE A 125 -13.74 7.75 -2.87
C PHE A 125 -15.21 7.85 -2.42
N LYS A 126 -15.47 8.24 -1.17
CA LYS A 126 -16.82 8.40 -0.60
C LYS A 126 -17.71 7.17 -0.77
N LEU A 127 -17.12 5.98 -0.66
CA LEU A 127 -17.86 4.72 -0.78
C LEU A 127 -18.76 4.47 0.44
N ASP A 128 -19.88 3.77 0.22
CA ASP A 128 -20.80 3.41 1.30
C ASP A 128 -20.18 2.38 2.26
N LYS A 129 -19.84 2.84 3.47
CA LYS A 129 -19.19 2.02 4.51
C LYS A 129 -20.05 0.82 4.97
N LYS A 130 -21.35 0.84 4.74
CA LYS A 130 -22.23 -0.29 5.07
C LYS A 130 -22.12 -1.41 4.03
N LYS A 131 -21.80 -1.07 2.77
CA LYS A 131 -21.68 -2.01 1.66
C LYS A 131 -20.26 -2.46 1.40
N VAL A 132 -19.27 -1.61 1.72
CA VAL A 132 -17.86 -1.85 1.44
C VAL A 132 -17.12 -2.28 2.70
N LEU A 133 -17.05 -3.59 2.93
CA LEU A 133 -16.47 -4.17 4.13
C LEU A 133 -15.04 -4.68 3.89
N PHE A 134 -14.13 -4.45 4.85
CA PHE A 134 -12.78 -4.97 4.77
C PHE A 134 -12.78 -6.51 4.89
N LYS A 135 -12.55 -7.19 3.77
CA LYS A 135 -12.40 -8.64 3.70
C LYS A 135 -11.31 -8.99 2.71
N HIS A 136 -10.28 -9.71 3.16
CA HIS A 136 -9.11 -10.06 2.34
C HIS A 136 -9.50 -10.72 1.01
N GLY A 137 -8.96 -10.21 -0.09
CA GLY A 137 -9.21 -10.67 -1.44
C GLY A 137 -10.47 -10.10 -2.11
N TYR A 138 -11.35 -9.43 -1.35
CA TYR A 138 -12.55 -8.83 -1.94
C TYR A 138 -12.21 -7.54 -2.67
N SER A 139 -12.87 -7.35 -3.82
CA SER A 139 -12.79 -6.16 -4.66
C SER A 139 -14.14 -5.45 -4.69
N TYR A 140 -14.09 -4.13 -4.69
CA TYR A 140 -15.25 -3.24 -4.77
C TYR A 140 -15.06 -2.25 -5.91
N GLN A 141 -16.10 -2.03 -6.71
CA GLN A 141 -16.08 -1.03 -7.75
C GLN A 141 -16.08 0.36 -7.12
N ILE A 142 -15.17 1.24 -7.57
CA ILE A 142 -15.11 2.64 -7.14
C ILE A 142 -15.89 3.50 -8.15
N ASP A 143 -15.39 3.56 -9.38
CA ASP A 143 -15.96 4.31 -10.49
C ASP A 143 -15.40 3.77 -11.80
N GLY A 144 -16.21 3.77 -12.88
CA GLY A 144 -15.78 3.28 -14.19
C GLY A 144 -15.09 1.91 -14.08
N ASN A 145 -13.80 1.88 -14.40
CA ASN A 145 -12.97 0.66 -14.33
C ASN A 145 -12.09 0.58 -13.07
N LEU A 146 -12.16 1.54 -12.14
CA LEU A 146 -11.33 1.56 -10.96
C LEU A 146 -11.93 0.70 -9.83
N LYS A 147 -11.13 -0.19 -9.26
CA LYS A 147 -11.52 -1.08 -8.15
C LYS A 147 -10.68 -0.85 -6.90
N LEU A 148 -11.30 -1.05 -5.73
CA LEU A 148 -10.62 -1.12 -4.43
C LEU A 148 -10.57 -2.58 -3.96
N LYS A 149 -9.37 -3.11 -3.78
CA LYS A 149 -9.14 -4.49 -3.31
C LYS A 149 -8.58 -4.48 -1.88
N ALA A 150 -9.20 -5.24 -0.99
CA ALA A 150 -8.77 -5.37 0.39
C ALA A 150 -7.70 -6.47 0.52
N CYS A 151 -6.58 -6.17 1.18
CA CYS A 151 -5.53 -7.13 1.49
C CYS A 151 -5.11 -7.01 2.95
N TYR A 152 -4.88 -8.13 3.65
CA TYR A 152 -4.28 -8.08 4.98
C TYR A 152 -2.89 -7.47 4.93
N HIS A 153 -2.55 -6.70 5.97
CA HIS A 153 -1.24 -6.07 6.09
C HIS A 153 -0.13 -7.11 6.30
N PRO A 154 1.02 -7.01 5.61
CA PRO A 154 2.15 -7.95 5.72
C PRO A 154 2.98 -7.76 6.99
N SER A 155 2.37 -7.41 8.11
CA SER A 155 3.07 -7.24 9.38
C SER A 155 3.57 -8.57 9.93
N PRO A 156 4.68 -8.60 10.67
CA PRO A 156 5.16 -9.80 11.34
C PRO A 156 4.08 -10.47 12.20
N ARG A 157 3.23 -9.68 12.85
CA ARG A 157 2.10 -10.20 13.62
C ARG A 157 1.15 -11.04 12.76
N ASN A 158 0.73 -10.53 11.60
CA ASN A 158 -0.22 -11.23 10.73
C ASN A 158 0.43 -12.44 10.04
N VAL A 159 1.73 -12.36 9.74
CA VAL A 159 2.49 -13.47 9.16
C VAL A 159 2.66 -14.59 10.18
N ASN A 160 3.11 -14.27 11.39
CA ASN A 160 3.33 -15.25 12.46
C ASN A 160 2.03 -15.93 12.92
N SER A 161 0.92 -15.19 12.94
CA SER A 161 -0.41 -15.74 13.24
C SER A 161 -1.09 -16.43 12.05
N LYS A 162 -0.39 -16.57 10.91
CA LYS A 162 -0.88 -17.22 9.67
C LYS A 162 -2.15 -16.59 9.07
N ILE A 163 -2.51 -15.36 9.48
CA ILE A 163 -3.60 -14.59 8.88
C ILE A 163 -3.28 -14.31 7.41
N ILE A 164 -2.03 -13.96 7.12
CA ILE A 164 -1.49 -13.82 5.77
C ILE A 164 -0.25 -14.70 5.61
N ASN A 165 -0.05 -15.25 4.43
CA ASN A 165 1.18 -15.95 4.03
C ASN A 165 1.57 -15.55 2.60
N GLU A 166 2.76 -15.97 2.14
CA GLU A 166 3.27 -15.62 0.82
C GLU A 166 2.31 -16.02 -0.30
N SER A 167 1.76 -17.22 -0.27
CA SER A 167 0.84 -17.72 -1.31
C SER A 167 -0.42 -16.85 -1.42
N LYS A 168 -1.05 -16.53 -0.27
CA LYS A 168 -2.25 -15.67 -0.24
C LYS A 168 -1.97 -14.27 -0.77
N MET A 169 -0.84 -13.66 -0.38
CA MET A 169 -0.52 -12.29 -0.83
C MET A 169 -0.09 -12.26 -2.30
N THR A 170 0.77 -13.19 -2.72
CA THR A 170 1.20 -13.29 -4.12
C THR A 170 0.00 -13.52 -5.05
N LYS A 171 -0.97 -14.35 -4.62
CA LYS A 171 -2.21 -14.56 -5.38
C LYS A 171 -2.97 -13.26 -5.61
N ILE A 172 -3.09 -12.37 -4.61
CA ILE A 172 -3.72 -11.04 -4.77
C ILE A 172 -3.06 -10.26 -5.92
N PHE A 173 -1.72 -10.23 -5.95
CA PHE A 173 -0.99 -9.49 -6.98
C PHE A 173 -1.12 -10.14 -8.37
N LEU A 174 -1.02 -11.47 -8.45
CA LEU A 174 -1.20 -12.20 -9.72
C LEU A 174 -2.61 -12.04 -10.28
N ASP A 175 -3.65 -12.13 -9.45
CA ASP A 175 -5.03 -11.93 -9.87
C ASP A 175 -5.26 -10.47 -10.33
N THR A 176 -4.63 -9.50 -9.67
CA THR A 176 -4.75 -8.09 -10.03
C THR A 176 -4.05 -7.75 -11.34
N LYS A 177 -2.94 -8.41 -11.69
CA LYS A 177 -2.27 -8.21 -13.00
C LYS A 177 -3.13 -8.61 -14.19
N LYS A 178 -4.13 -9.45 -14.01
CA LYS A 178 -5.03 -9.93 -15.07
C LYS A 178 -6.22 -8.98 -15.30
N GLU A 179 -6.48 -8.05 -14.36
CA GLU A 179 -7.54 -7.03 -14.43
C GLU A 179 -7.09 -5.78 -15.19
#